data_68d0999ad140d0e0b101ffae7f1ac817
#
_entry.id   68d0999ad140d0e0b101ffae7f1ac817
#
_cell.length_a   1.000
_cell.length_b   1.000
_cell.length_c   1.000
_cell.angle_alpha   90.00
_cell.angle_beta   90.00
_cell.angle_gamma   90.00
#
_symmetry.space_group_name_H-M   'P 1'
#
loop_
_entity.id
_entity.type
_entity.pdbx_description
1 polymer ?
#
loop_
_entity_poly.entity_id
_entity_poly.type
_entity_poly.pdbx_seq_one_letter_code
_entity_poly.pdbx_strand_id
1 'polypeptide(L)'
;IRELLLRLGMLNPDQDQRVAAHADMRGLDYDQAALELGFVTTDDLDRAREQMIASQALVSVARRPVSDEVLVLSDPGSVRAESIRMLRTQLISQHLKNGRRGLAVAATADGQGCSFVAANLAVAMAQVGFKILLIDANMRNPRQDQIFGLDPNALGLSSFLSLQV
;
A
#
# COMPACT_ATOMS: atom_id res chain seq x y z
N ILE A 1 17.60 0.36 -3.52
CA ILE A 1 17.60 1.85 -3.60
C ILE A 1 18.51 2.37 -4.70
N ARG A 2 19.74 1.90 -4.86
CA ARG A 2 20.71 2.33 -5.88
C ARG A 2 20.12 2.48 -7.29
N GLU A 3 19.53 1.41 -7.82
CA GLU A 3 18.92 1.41 -9.16
C GLU A 3 17.78 2.42 -9.30
N LEU A 4 17.06 2.66 -8.22
CA LEU A 4 15.94 3.58 -8.21
C LEU A 4 16.40 5.04 -8.24
N LEU A 5 17.44 5.39 -7.46
CA LEU A 5 18.04 6.73 -7.45
C LEU A 5 18.60 7.09 -8.84
N LEU A 6 19.21 6.14 -9.54
CA LEU A 6 19.66 6.31 -10.91
C LEU A 6 18.49 6.51 -11.88
N ARG A 7 17.44 5.68 -11.77
CA ARG A 7 16.26 5.76 -12.63
C ARG A 7 15.47 7.05 -12.44
N LEU A 8 15.44 7.58 -11.21
CA LEU A 8 14.80 8.85 -10.89
C LEU A 8 15.65 10.08 -11.27
N GLY A 9 16.88 9.86 -11.74
CA GLY A 9 17.80 10.94 -12.07
C GLY A 9 18.32 11.72 -10.86
N MET A 10 18.17 11.16 -9.64
CA MET A 10 18.69 11.74 -8.41
C MET A 10 20.21 11.54 -8.28
N LEU A 11 20.74 10.51 -8.93
CA LEU A 11 22.16 10.27 -9.12
C LEU A 11 22.49 10.07 -10.59
N ASN A 12 23.62 10.59 -11.04
CA ASN A 12 24.17 10.25 -12.32
C ASN A 12 25.18 9.07 -12.20
N PRO A 13 25.58 8.41 -13.32
CA PRO A 13 26.48 7.25 -13.28
C PRO A 13 27.84 7.52 -12.61
N ASP A 14 28.39 8.72 -12.74
CA ASP A 14 29.67 9.09 -12.14
C ASP A 14 29.53 9.25 -10.61
N GLN A 15 28.42 9.84 -10.16
CA GLN A 15 28.09 9.95 -8.73
C GLN A 15 27.85 8.56 -8.12
N ASP A 16 27.14 7.68 -8.84
CA ASP A 16 26.90 6.29 -8.41
C ASP A 16 28.21 5.53 -8.16
N GLN A 17 29.20 5.64 -9.05
CA GLN A 17 30.51 5.02 -8.87
C GLN A 17 31.24 5.57 -7.65
N ARG A 18 31.16 6.88 -7.43
CA ARG A 18 31.80 7.53 -6.28
C ARG A 18 31.14 7.12 -4.95
N VAL A 19 29.81 6.99 -4.93
CA VAL A 19 29.07 6.49 -3.75
C VAL A 19 29.45 5.05 -3.45
N ALA A 20 29.49 4.19 -4.45
CA ALA A 20 29.88 2.79 -4.28
C ALA A 20 31.31 2.66 -3.74
N ALA A 21 32.26 3.38 -4.32
CA ALA A 21 33.66 3.37 -3.85
C ALA A 21 33.79 3.90 -2.42
N HIS A 22 33.04 4.92 -2.06
CA HIS A 22 33.04 5.49 -0.71
C HIS A 22 32.43 4.53 0.32
N ALA A 23 31.33 3.87 -0.05
CA ALA A 23 30.69 2.85 0.77
C ALA A 23 31.64 1.69 1.07
N ASP A 24 32.32 1.15 0.04
CA ASP A 24 33.29 0.07 0.18
C ASP A 24 34.50 0.48 1.06
N MET A 25 35.03 1.68 0.88
CA MET A 25 36.18 2.16 1.65
C MET A 25 35.87 2.40 3.13
N ARG A 26 34.66 2.81 3.44
CA ARG A 26 34.24 3.17 4.80
C ARG A 26 33.45 2.06 5.50
N GLY A 27 33.02 1.00 4.79
CA GLY A 27 32.15 -0.04 5.31
C GLY A 27 30.75 0.49 5.64
N LEU A 28 30.26 1.46 4.88
CA LEU A 28 28.95 2.08 5.05
C LEU A 28 27.92 1.46 4.12
N ASP A 29 26.64 1.55 4.50
CA ASP A 29 25.56 1.29 3.58
C ASP A 29 25.55 2.35 2.46
N TYR A 30 25.10 1.93 1.25
CA TYR A 30 25.06 2.80 0.09
C TYR A 30 24.30 4.12 0.35
N ASP A 31 23.19 4.06 1.10
CA ASP A 31 22.35 5.20 1.45
C ASP A 31 23.13 6.21 2.33
N GLN A 32 23.87 5.68 3.30
CA GLN A 32 24.70 6.49 4.19
C GLN A 32 25.86 7.15 3.44
N ALA A 33 26.51 6.41 2.55
CA ALA A 33 27.58 6.93 1.71
C ALA A 33 27.09 8.04 0.75
N ALA A 34 25.90 7.90 0.20
CA ALA A 34 25.30 8.90 -0.67
C ALA A 34 24.94 10.20 0.07
N LEU A 35 24.48 10.08 1.33
CA LEU A 35 24.23 11.22 2.23
C LEU A 35 25.53 11.92 2.65
N GLU A 36 26.56 11.16 3.04
CA GLU A 36 27.87 11.73 3.44
C GLU A 36 28.53 12.52 2.29
N LEU A 37 28.40 12.03 1.06
CA LEU A 37 28.91 12.73 -0.12
C LEU A 37 28.00 13.90 -0.56
N GLY A 38 26.84 14.09 0.07
CA GLY A 38 25.92 15.17 -0.24
C GLY A 38 25.29 15.07 -1.64
N PHE A 39 25.29 13.89 -2.25
CA PHE A 39 24.69 13.68 -3.57
C PHE A 39 23.18 13.47 -3.52
N VAL A 40 22.66 13.03 -2.37
CA VAL A 40 21.23 12.91 -2.10
C VAL A 40 20.93 13.48 -0.71
N THR A 41 19.70 13.90 -0.51
CA THR A 41 19.17 14.32 0.78
C THR A 41 18.35 13.21 1.43
N THR A 42 18.05 13.34 2.72
CA THR A 42 17.10 12.43 3.41
C THR A 42 15.75 12.38 2.70
N ASP A 43 15.24 13.55 2.26
CA ASP A 43 13.99 13.64 1.51
C ASP A 43 14.03 12.87 0.18
N ASP A 44 15.18 12.86 -0.52
CA ASP A 44 15.35 12.11 -1.76
C ASP A 44 15.33 10.60 -1.51
N LEU A 45 15.96 10.15 -0.41
CA LEU A 45 15.94 8.74 -0.01
C LEU A 45 14.53 8.30 0.40
N ASP A 46 13.80 9.13 1.13
CA ASP A 46 12.43 8.83 1.55
C ASP A 46 11.49 8.76 0.35
N ARG A 47 11.59 9.68 -0.60
CA ARG A 47 10.86 9.60 -1.89
C ARG A 47 11.19 8.34 -2.68
N ALA A 48 12.47 7.98 -2.74
CA ALA A 48 12.89 6.76 -3.41
C ALA A 48 12.33 5.50 -2.72
N ARG A 49 12.31 5.47 -1.40
CA ARG A 49 11.72 4.38 -0.60
C ARG A 49 10.21 4.28 -0.80
N GLU A 50 9.50 5.40 -0.74
CA GLU A 50 8.05 5.45 -1.02
C GLU A 50 7.72 4.90 -2.41
N GLN A 51 8.51 5.27 -3.40
CA GLN A 51 8.28 4.84 -4.78
C GLN A 51 8.63 3.36 -5.00
N MET A 52 9.63 2.83 -4.25
CA MET A 52 9.94 1.40 -4.23
C MET A 52 8.79 0.59 -3.62
N ILE A 53 8.24 1.05 -2.50
CA ILE A 53 7.08 0.44 -1.84
C ILE A 53 5.87 0.44 -2.79
N ALA A 54 5.57 1.57 -3.42
CA ALA A 54 4.46 1.70 -4.36
C ALA A 54 4.64 0.77 -5.58
N SER A 55 5.85 0.67 -6.13
CA SER A 55 6.12 -0.19 -7.29
C SER A 55 6.03 -1.68 -6.96
N GLN A 56 6.50 -2.09 -5.79
CA GLN A 56 6.40 -3.48 -5.33
C GLN A 56 4.94 -3.86 -5.03
N ALA A 57 4.16 -2.97 -4.44
CA ALA A 57 2.74 -3.18 -4.21
C ALA A 57 1.97 -3.39 -5.53
N LEU A 58 2.27 -2.61 -6.57
CA LEU A 58 1.65 -2.76 -7.89
C LEU A 58 2.03 -4.08 -8.57
N VAL A 59 3.26 -4.57 -8.39
CA VAL A 59 3.71 -5.86 -8.96
C VAL A 59 3.09 -7.04 -8.21
N SER A 60 2.83 -6.93 -6.91
CA SER A 60 2.22 -8.00 -6.12
C SER A 60 0.73 -8.21 -6.44
N VAL A 61 0.01 -7.14 -6.75
CA VAL A 61 -1.43 -7.19 -7.12
C VAL A 61 -1.66 -7.95 -8.43
N ALA A 62 -0.68 -7.98 -9.34
CA ALA A 62 -0.82 -8.62 -10.66
C ALA A 62 -0.67 -10.17 -10.64
N ARG A 63 -0.37 -10.80 -9.51
CA ARG A 63 0.09 -12.21 -9.50
C ARG A 63 -0.87 -13.24 -8.93
N ARG A 64 -1.94 -12.86 -8.22
CA ARG A 64 -2.87 -13.82 -7.60
C ARG A 64 -4.33 -13.41 -7.83
N PRO A 65 -5.25 -14.38 -8.00
CA PRO A 65 -6.67 -14.07 -8.09
C PRO A 65 -7.17 -13.51 -6.75
N VAL A 66 -8.07 -12.56 -6.84
CA VAL A 66 -8.82 -12.06 -5.68
C VAL A 66 -9.71 -13.17 -5.15
N SER A 67 -9.83 -13.29 -3.83
CA SER A 67 -10.64 -14.31 -3.17
C SER A 67 -12.13 -14.17 -3.54
N ASP A 68 -12.83 -15.29 -3.58
CA ASP A 68 -14.28 -15.34 -3.74
C ASP A 68 -15.05 -14.66 -2.59
N GLU A 69 -14.35 -14.33 -1.49
CA GLU A 69 -14.93 -13.52 -0.42
C GLU A 69 -15.27 -12.09 -0.86
N VAL A 70 -14.71 -11.61 -1.97
CA VAL A 70 -15.09 -10.33 -2.57
C VAL A 70 -16.35 -10.52 -3.43
N LEU A 71 -17.49 -10.66 -2.76
CA LEU A 71 -18.78 -11.02 -3.39
C LEU A 71 -19.24 -10.04 -4.47
N VAL A 72 -18.86 -8.76 -4.35
CA VAL A 72 -19.21 -7.77 -5.39
C VAL A 72 -18.53 -8.05 -6.73
N LEU A 73 -17.51 -8.96 -6.76
CA LEU A 73 -16.85 -9.45 -7.97
C LEU A 73 -17.26 -10.91 -8.27
N SER A 74 -17.17 -11.79 -7.26
CA SER A 74 -17.35 -13.25 -7.43
C SER A 74 -18.82 -13.66 -7.61
N ASP A 75 -19.74 -13.01 -6.90
CA ASP A 75 -21.18 -13.25 -6.98
C ASP A 75 -21.96 -11.92 -6.92
N PRO A 76 -21.87 -11.12 -8.00
CA PRO A 76 -22.46 -9.77 -8.02
C PRO A 76 -23.99 -9.76 -7.94
N GLY A 77 -24.66 -10.88 -8.22
CA GLY A 77 -26.11 -11.03 -8.12
C GLY A 77 -26.63 -11.40 -6.73
N SER A 78 -25.75 -11.70 -5.77
CA SER A 78 -26.17 -12.12 -4.44
C SER A 78 -26.79 -11.00 -3.62
N VAL A 79 -27.71 -11.39 -2.72
CA VAL A 79 -28.33 -10.46 -1.74
C VAL A 79 -27.27 -9.76 -0.88
N ARG A 80 -26.16 -10.45 -0.58
CA ARG A 80 -25.05 -9.89 0.20
C ARG A 80 -24.31 -8.81 -0.60
N ALA A 81 -24.03 -9.05 -1.88
CA ALA A 81 -23.41 -8.05 -2.74
C ALA A 81 -24.30 -6.81 -2.88
N GLU A 82 -25.62 -6.99 -2.98
CA GLU A 82 -26.58 -5.89 -3.03
C GLU A 82 -26.61 -5.10 -1.71
N SER A 83 -26.53 -5.77 -0.57
CA SER A 83 -26.42 -5.10 0.75
C SER A 83 -25.17 -4.22 0.83
N ILE A 84 -24.04 -4.67 0.29
CA ILE A 84 -22.80 -3.86 0.20
C ILE A 84 -23.00 -2.63 -0.69
N ARG A 85 -23.70 -2.78 -1.83
CA ARG A 85 -23.99 -1.64 -2.72
C ARG A 85 -24.92 -0.62 -2.07
N MET A 86 -25.92 -1.08 -1.31
CA MET A 86 -26.81 -0.18 -0.54
C MET A 86 -26.00 0.59 0.52
N LEU A 87 -25.14 -0.12 1.28
CA LEU A 87 -24.25 0.51 2.25
C LEU A 87 -23.34 1.56 1.60
N ARG A 88 -22.72 1.21 0.46
CA ARG A 88 -21.93 2.16 -0.35
C ARG A 88 -22.73 3.43 -0.66
N THR A 89 -23.97 3.26 -1.17
CA THR A 89 -24.80 4.38 -1.57
C THR A 89 -25.13 5.31 -0.38
N GLN A 90 -25.43 4.75 0.77
CA GLN A 90 -25.64 5.51 2.02
C GLN A 90 -24.38 6.26 2.44
N LEU A 91 -23.22 5.61 2.43
CA LEU A 91 -21.96 6.25 2.80
C LEU A 91 -21.58 7.39 1.84
N ILE A 92 -21.77 7.20 0.55
CA ILE A 92 -21.54 8.27 -0.42
C ILE A 92 -22.45 9.48 -0.11
N SER A 93 -23.74 9.23 0.11
CA SER A 93 -24.70 10.31 0.35
C SER A 93 -24.51 11.05 1.68
N GLN A 94 -24.14 10.33 2.73
CA GLN A 94 -24.10 10.87 4.09
C GLN A 94 -22.70 11.34 4.51
N HIS A 95 -21.62 10.73 4.00
CA HIS A 95 -20.26 11.02 4.44
C HIS A 95 -19.42 11.74 3.38
N LEU A 96 -19.34 11.19 2.17
CA LEU A 96 -18.44 11.73 1.15
C LEU A 96 -18.92 13.09 0.63
N LYS A 97 -20.22 13.30 0.50
CA LYS A 97 -20.78 14.61 0.12
C LYS A 97 -20.45 15.72 1.13
N ASN A 98 -20.22 15.35 2.39
CA ASN A 98 -19.85 16.29 3.44
C ASN A 98 -18.31 16.49 3.55
N GLY A 99 -17.54 16.10 2.53
CA GLY A 99 -16.09 16.28 2.47
C GLY A 99 -15.27 15.30 3.31
N ARG A 100 -15.90 14.33 3.96
CA ARG A 100 -15.19 13.30 4.73
C ARG A 100 -14.52 12.32 3.79
N ARG A 101 -13.22 12.02 4.05
CA ARG A 101 -12.38 11.18 3.18
C ARG A 101 -11.97 9.86 3.83
N GLY A 102 -12.08 9.73 5.14
CA GLY A 102 -11.71 8.55 5.90
C GLY A 102 -12.93 7.78 6.41
N LEU A 103 -12.88 6.46 6.33
CA LEU A 103 -13.85 5.53 6.89
C LEU A 103 -13.10 4.42 7.64
N ALA A 104 -13.49 4.14 8.88
CA ALA A 104 -13.00 2.98 9.61
C ALA A 104 -14.10 1.93 9.75
N VAL A 105 -13.75 0.66 9.50
CA VAL A 105 -14.60 -0.51 9.75
C VAL A 105 -14.04 -1.23 10.97
N ALA A 106 -14.80 -1.26 12.06
CA ALA A 106 -14.37 -1.84 13.31
C ALA A 106 -15.48 -2.73 13.91
N ALA A 107 -15.10 -3.69 14.73
CA ALA A 107 -16.00 -4.54 15.48
C ALA A 107 -15.56 -4.68 16.94
N THR A 108 -16.46 -5.13 17.79
CA THR A 108 -16.23 -5.32 19.23
C THR A 108 -15.60 -6.67 19.56
N ALA A 109 -15.62 -7.62 18.63
CA ALA A 109 -15.05 -8.96 18.79
C ALA A 109 -14.51 -9.49 17.46
N ASP A 110 -13.62 -10.48 17.54
CA ASP A 110 -13.09 -11.18 16.37
C ASP A 110 -14.17 -11.96 15.62
N GLY A 111 -13.96 -12.17 14.32
CA GLY A 111 -14.86 -12.97 13.50
C GLY A 111 -16.17 -12.28 13.07
N GLN A 112 -16.37 -11.01 13.38
CA GLN A 112 -17.59 -10.26 13.01
C GLN A 112 -17.60 -9.74 11.56
N GLY A 113 -16.63 -10.14 10.74
CA GLY A 113 -16.63 -9.87 9.31
C GLY A 113 -16.10 -8.49 8.89
N CYS A 114 -15.37 -7.76 9.74
CA CYS A 114 -14.81 -6.43 9.41
C CYS A 114 -13.96 -6.45 8.12
N SER A 115 -13.06 -7.41 8.00
CA SER A 115 -12.19 -7.55 6.81
C SER A 115 -13.01 -7.81 5.56
N PHE A 116 -14.03 -8.65 5.65
CA PHE A 116 -14.97 -8.93 4.57
C PHE A 116 -15.73 -7.67 4.13
N VAL A 117 -16.32 -6.94 5.08
CA VAL A 117 -17.08 -5.72 4.80
C VAL A 117 -16.17 -4.65 4.21
N ALA A 118 -14.98 -4.45 4.78
CA ALA A 118 -14.01 -3.45 4.32
C ALA A 118 -13.56 -3.73 2.88
N ALA A 119 -13.19 -4.98 2.56
CA ALA A 119 -12.79 -5.40 1.22
C ALA A 119 -13.90 -5.19 0.19
N ASN A 120 -15.10 -5.72 0.46
CA ASN A 120 -16.23 -5.60 -0.45
C ASN A 120 -16.67 -4.14 -0.67
N LEU A 121 -16.68 -3.33 0.40
CA LEU A 121 -17.03 -1.93 0.32
C LEU A 121 -15.99 -1.12 -0.48
N ALA A 122 -14.70 -1.39 -0.28
CA ALA A 122 -13.62 -0.75 -1.04
C ALA A 122 -13.77 -1.01 -2.53
N VAL A 123 -14.00 -2.28 -2.92
CA VAL A 123 -14.21 -2.65 -4.32
C VAL A 123 -15.51 -2.03 -4.87
N ALA A 124 -16.61 -2.08 -4.12
CA ALA A 124 -17.87 -1.49 -4.54
C ALA A 124 -17.78 0.03 -4.75
N MET A 125 -16.98 0.75 -3.95
CA MET A 125 -16.71 2.17 -4.16
C MET A 125 -15.82 2.40 -5.39
N ALA A 126 -14.80 1.58 -5.60
CA ALA A 126 -13.93 1.66 -6.77
C ALA A 126 -14.72 1.45 -8.08
N GLN A 127 -15.69 0.53 -8.09
CA GLN A 127 -16.58 0.26 -9.24
C GLN A 127 -17.39 1.49 -9.68
N VAL A 128 -17.64 2.45 -8.82
CA VAL A 128 -18.33 3.72 -9.15
C VAL A 128 -17.36 4.91 -9.28
N GLY A 129 -16.06 4.64 -9.49
CA GLY A 129 -15.07 5.63 -9.88
C GLY A 129 -14.31 6.29 -8.72
N PHE A 130 -14.50 5.87 -7.46
CA PHE A 130 -13.69 6.40 -6.36
C PHE A 130 -12.29 5.80 -6.37
N LYS A 131 -11.27 6.62 -6.10
CA LYS A 131 -9.91 6.15 -5.79
C LYS A 131 -9.87 5.78 -4.31
N ILE A 132 -9.70 4.49 -4.01
CA ILE A 132 -9.74 3.94 -2.66
C ILE A 132 -8.36 3.45 -2.25
N LEU A 133 -7.92 3.86 -1.07
CA LEU A 133 -6.82 3.24 -0.34
C LEU A 133 -7.42 2.39 0.79
N LEU A 134 -7.27 1.07 0.70
CA LEU A 134 -7.67 0.15 1.76
C LEU A 134 -6.46 -0.17 2.63
N ILE A 135 -6.58 0.07 3.93
CA ILE A 135 -5.51 -0.16 4.90
C ILE A 135 -5.98 -1.26 5.87
N ASP A 136 -5.22 -2.35 5.96
CA ASP A 136 -5.40 -3.33 7.03
C ASP A 136 -4.65 -2.86 8.28
N ALA A 137 -5.41 -2.33 9.24
CA ALA A 137 -4.87 -1.86 10.52
C ALA A 137 -4.88 -2.96 11.60
N ASN A 138 -5.33 -4.18 11.27
CA ASN A 138 -5.27 -5.31 12.20
C ASN A 138 -3.88 -5.97 12.16
N MET A 139 -2.92 -5.37 12.86
CA MET A 139 -1.53 -5.86 12.92
C MET A 139 -1.37 -7.23 13.58
N ARG A 140 -2.38 -7.71 14.33
CA ARG A 140 -2.32 -9.00 15.03
C ARG A 140 -2.78 -10.16 14.15
N ASN A 141 -3.80 -9.92 13.34
CA ASN A 141 -4.37 -10.93 12.45
C ASN A 141 -4.84 -10.27 11.15
N PRO A 142 -3.90 -9.83 10.28
CA PRO A 142 -4.24 -9.20 9.02
C PRO A 142 -4.92 -10.21 8.10
N ARG A 143 -5.82 -9.74 7.23
CA ARG A 143 -6.54 -10.58 6.27
C ARG A 143 -6.67 -10.00 4.88
N GLN A 144 -6.38 -8.71 4.69
CA GLN A 144 -6.55 -8.09 3.38
C GLN A 144 -5.57 -8.64 2.35
N ASP A 145 -4.37 -9.03 2.76
CA ASP A 145 -3.38 -9.69 1.91
C ASP A 145 -3.93 -11.00 1.33
N GLN A 146 -4.60 -11.81 2.16
CA GLN A 146 -5.22 -13.07 1.73
C GLN A 146 -6.42 -12.83 0.82
N ILE A 147 -7.30 -11.88 1.18
CA ILE A 147 -8.51 -11.55 0.42
C ILE A 147 -8.15 -11.03 -0.98
N PHE A 148 -7.12 -10.19 -1.09
CA PHE A 148 -6.67 -9.65 -2.37
C PHE A 148 -5.56 -10.45 -3.04
N GLY A 149 -5.17 -11.60 -2.48
CA GLY A 149 -4.14 -12.46 -3.03
C GLY A 149 -2.76 -11.80 -3.13
N LEU A 150 -2.43 -10.90 -2.20
CA LEU A 150 -1.14 -10.22 -2.17
C LEU A 150 -0.03 -11.20 -1.74
N ASP A 151 1.21 -10.90 -2.15
CA ASP A 151 2.35 -11.68 -1.70
C ASP A 151 2.55 -11.48 -0.19
N PRO A 152 2.62 -12.56 0.62
CA PRO A 152 2.88 -12.46 2.05
C PRO A 152 4.18 -11.74 2.42
N ASN A 153 5.15 -11.72 1.49
CA ASN A 153 6.43 -11.03 1.66
C ASN A 153 6.42 -9.59 1.13
N ALA A 154 5.28 -9.11 0.61
CA ALA A 154 5.16 -7.73 0.17
C ALA A 154 5.29 -6.78 1.36
N LEU A 155 5.91 -5.63 1.11
CA LEU A 155 5.99 -4.56 2.10
C LEU A 155 4.58 -4.04 2.41
N GLY A 156 4.23 -4.01 3.68
CA GLY A 156 2.93 -3.59 4.18
C GLY A 156 3.00 -2.40 5.13
N LEU A 157 1.89 -2.12 5.80
CA LEU A 157 1.77 -1.02 6.74
C LEU A 157 2.82 -1.07 7.86
N SER A 158 3.13 -2.26 8.39
CA SER A 158 4.17 -2.44 9.42
C SER A 158 5.55 -2.01 8.93
N SER A 159 5.90 -2.37 7.69
CA SER A 159 7.15 -1.97 7.08
C SER A 159 7.23 -0.46 6.86
N PHE A 160 6.13 0.15 6.43
CA PHE A 160 6.03 1.60 6.28
C PHE A 160 6.20 2.33 7.62
N LEU A 161 5.54 1.86 8.67
CA LEU A 161 5.64 2.48 10.00
C LEU A 161 7.01 2.31 10.64
N SER A 162 7.70 1.19 10.40
CA SER A 162 9.05 0.95 10.93
C SER A 162 10.15 1.78 10.24
N LEU A 163 9.90 2.30 9.05
CA LEU A 163 10.84 3.17 8.33
C LEU A 163 10.81 4.64 8.83
N GLN A 164 9.88 4.97 9.72
CA GLN A 164 9.72 6.32 10.29
C GLN A 164 10.35 6.47 11.70
N VAL A 165 11.17 5.51 12.15
CA VAL A 165 11.83 5.56 13.46
C VAL A 165 13.33 5.76 13.29
#